data_df39ed55d9f41b4f478bc3f94fd73c21
#
_entry.id   df39ed55d9f41b4f478bc3f94fd73c21
#
_cell.length_a   1.000
_cell.length_b   1.000
_cell.length_c   1.000
_cell.angle_alpha   90.00
_cell.angle_beta   90.00
_cell.angle_gamma   90.00
#
_symmetry.space_group_name_H-M   'P 1'
#
loop_
_entity.id
_entity.type
_entity.pdbx_description
1 polymer ?
#
loop_
_entity_poly.entity_id
_entity_poly.type
_entity_poly.pdbx_seq_one_letter_code
_entity_poly.pdbx_strand_id
1 'polypeptide(L)'
;NLNAVSGRNMAISIHHTLFPEQNAAVIDEALEERMQMAQDISSLILSLRKKVNIKVRQPLQKVLIPVQNTQMMQQISKIEELIKNEVNIKEIEYITEGNGFISKKIKPNYIALGKKLGAKMKPVSAAIAAFTQEDINTIETEGLFTLNINGEKIELTLPEVEIQSEDVPGWIVANKGILTVALDVTLTPELENEGNAREIVNRIQKIRKDNGYELTDRILVKLSENTALKASITEYNTYICAEILADNLEWLPDITNGIDIEINDISLKILVTKKV
;
A
#
# COMPACT_ATOMS: atom_id res chain seq x y z
N ASN A 1 -11.13 -20.86 27.80
CA ASN A 1 -12.34 -21.64 27.62
C ASN A 1 -13.53 -20.68 27.43
N LEU A 2 -14.07 -20.60 26.20
CA LEU A 2 -15.14 -19.66 25.81
C LEU A 2 -16.41 -19.82 26.70
N ASN A 3 -16.68 -21.00 27.19
CA ASN A 3 -17.82 -21.25 28.11
C ASN A 3 -17.66 -20.53 29.47
N ALA A 4 -16.43 -20.47 29.97
CA ALA A 4 -16.14 -19.80 31.25
C ALA A 4 -16.25 -18.27 31.15
N VAL A 5 -16.00 -17.71 29.97
CA VAL A 5 -15.99 -16.25 29.73
C VAL A 5 -17.36 -15.75 29.26
N SER A 6 -18.12 -16.55 28.50
CA SER A 6 -19.38 -16.10 27.89
C SER A 6 -20.61 -16.32 28.77
N GLY A 7 -20.54 -17.15 29.82
CA GLY A 7 -21.68 -17.52 30.67
C GLY A 7 -22.81 -18.26 29.92
N ARG A 8 -22.59 -18.68 28.69
CA ARG A 8 -23.58 -19.39 27.85
C ARG A 8 -23.39 -20.87 28.00
N ASN A 9 -24.51 -21.61 28.02
CA ASN A 9 -24.53 -23.07 28.10
C ASN A 9 -24.13 -23.63 26.71
N MET A 10 -22.84 -23.65 26.40
CA MET A 10 -22.32 -24.13 25.13
C MET A 10 -21.88 -25.60 25.26
N ALA A 11 -21.75 -26.29 24.13
CA ALA A 11 -21.22 -27.65 24.10
C ALA A 11 -19.81 -27.71 24.73
N ILE A 12 -19.46 -28.86 25.30
CA ILE A 12 -18.19 -29.10 26.00
C ILE A 12 -16.98 -28.82 25.08
N SER A 13 -17.15 -29.05 23.79
CA SER A 13 -16.15 -28.78 22.76
C SER A 13 -16.80 -28.18 21.51
N ILE A 14 -16.09 -27.31 20.81
CA ILE A 14 -16.52 -26.78 19.51
C ILE A 14 -16.78 -27.88 18.49
N HIS A 15 -16.15 -29.04 18.62
CA HIS A 15 -16.40 -30.21 17.76
C HIS A 15 -17.75 -30.87 17.98
N HIS A 16 -18.45 -30.54 19.06
CA HIS A 16 -19.79 -31.02 19.36
C HIS A 16 -20.89 -29.99 19.00
N THR A 17 -20.49 -28.86 18.37
CA THR A 17 -21.45 -27.88 17.87
C THR A 17 -21.77 -28.14 16.41
N LEU A 18 -22.98 -27.83 15.98
CA LEU A 18 -23.35 -27.80 14.58
C LEU A 18 -22.64 -26.61 13.91
N PHE A 19 -22.44 -26.70 12.62
CA PHE A 19 -21.97 -25.55 11.81
C PHE A 19 -22.99 -24.40 11.97
N PRO A 20 -22.56 -23.15 12.11
CA PRO A 20 -23.48 -22.03 12.20
C PRO A 20 -24.32 -21.94 10.92
N GLU A 21 -25.62 -21.76 11.08
CA GLU A 21 -26.50 -21.49 9.95
C GLU A 21 -26.37 -20.03 9.49
N GLN A 22 -26.47 -19.85 8.20
CA GLN A 22 -26.44 -18.51 7.59
C GLN A 22 -27.70 -17.73 7.99
N ASN A 23 -27.54 -16.54 8.53
CA ASN A 23 -28.62 -15.59 8.74
C ASN A 23 -28.68 -14.57 7.61
N ALA A 24 -29.46 -14.84 6.58
CA ALA A 24 -29.62 -13.99 5.42
C ALA A 24 -30.09 -12.54 5.75
N ALA A 25 -30.78 -12.36 6.89
CA ALA A 25 -31.28 -11.05 7.30
C ALA A 25 -30.16 -10.05 7.75
N VAL A 26 -28.95 -10.55 8.04
CA VAL A 26 -27.82 -9.71 8.44
C VAL A 26 -26.75 -9.55 7.36
N ILE A 27 -26.98 -10.13 6.17
CA ILE A 27 -26.07 -9.97 5.04
C ILE A 27 -26.33 -8.60 4.39
N ASP A 28 -25.29 -7.80 4.30
CA ASP A 28 -25.26 -6.54 3.53
C ASP A 28 -24.29 -6.70 2.35
N GLU A 29 -24.84 -7.13 1.22
CA GLU A 29 -24.04 -7.36 -0.01
C GLU A 29 -23.25 -6.12 -0.43
N ALA A 30 -23.83 -4.92 -0.28
CA ALA A 30 -23.15 -3.68 -0.61
C ALA A 30 -21.97 -3.38 0.34
N LEU A 31 -22.06 -3.80 1.59
CA LEU A 31 -20.94 -3.73 2.54
C LEU A 31 -19.86 -4.75 2.18
N GLU A 32 -20.24 -5.97 1.84
CA GLU A 32 -19.31 -7.03 1.44
C GLU A 32 -18.52 -6.63 0.20
N GLU A 33 -19.18 -6.08 -0.83
CA GLU A 33 -18.53 -5.55 -2.03
C GLU A 33 -17.55 -4.41 -1.70
N ARG A 34 -17.94 -3.47 -0.84
CA ARG A 34 -17.05 -2.38 -0.39
C ARG A 34 -15.84 -2.93 0.36
N MET A 35 -16.03 -3.89 1.26
CA MET A 35 -14.93 -4.50 2.01
C MET A 35 -13.99 -5.29 1.10
N GLN A 36 -14.52 -5.98 0.09
CA GLN A 36 -13.70 -6.62 -0.93
C GLN A 36 -12.85 -5.59 -1.71
N MET A 37 -13.46 -4.45 -2.06
CA MET A 37 -12.77 -3.34 -2.73
C MET A 37 -11.66 -2.76 -1.82
N ALA A 38 -11.92 -2.59 -0.52
CA ALA A 38 -10.91 -2.16 0.45
C ALA A 38 -9.71 -3.12 0.50
N GLN A 39 -9.99 -4.43 0.56
CA GLN A 39 -8.94 -5.45 0.57
C GLN A 39 -8.12 -5.45 -0.73
N ASP A 40 -8.76 -5.31 -1.88
CA ASP A 40 -8.09 -5.32 -3.16
C ASP A 40 -7.20 -4.08 -3.34
N ILE A 41 -7.69 -2.89 -3.00
CA ILE A 41 -6.91 -1.65 -3.04
C ILE A 41 -5.74 -1.73 -2.05
N SER A 42 -5.98 -2.14 -0.81
CA SER A 42 -4.92 -2.28 0.20
C SER A 42 -3.86 -3.29 -0.25
N SER A 43 -4.27 -4.43 -0.81
CA SER A 43 -3.36 -5.46 -1.32
C SER A 43 -2.49 -4.93 -2.48
N LEU A 44 -3.06 -4.15 -3.41
CA LEU A 44 -2.32 -3.52 -4.49
C LEU A 44 -1.27 -2.55 -3.93
N ILE A 45 -1.65 -1.67 -3.00
CA ILE A 45 -0.73 -0.69 -2.39
C ILE A 45 0.39 -1.41 -1.63
N LEU A 46 0.08 -2.44 -0.84
CA LEU A 46 1.09 -3.23 -0.12
C LEU A 46 2.04 -3.94 -1.07
N SER A 47 1.54 -4.43 -2.21
CA SER A 47 2.39 -5.04 -3.24
C SER A 47 3.36 -4.03 -3.86
N LEU A 48 2.90 -2.79 -4.11
CA LEU A 48 3.74 -1.70 -4.59
C LEU A 48 4.80 -1.32 -3.56
N ARG A 49 4.44 -1.17 -2.29
CA ARG A 49 5.40 -0.93 -1.21
C ARG A 49 6.49 -2.01 -1.16
N LYS A 50 6.10 -3.27 -1.32
CA LYS A 50 7.04 -4.39 -1.37
C LYS A 50 7.97 -4.31 -2.58
N LYS A 51 7.46 -3.93 -3.75
CA LYS A 51 8.24 -3.78 -4.99
C LYS A 51 9.39 -2.78 -4.83
N VAL A 52 9.18 -1.69 -4.08
CA VAL A 52 10.18 -0.66 -3.80
C VAL A 52 10.83 -0.75 -2.42
N ASN A 53 10.57 -1.83 -1.70
CA ASN A 53 11.14 -2.11 -0.37
C ASN A 53 10.84 -1.02 0.69
N ILE A 54 9.69 -0.37 0.62
CA ILE A 54 9.22 0.61 1.62
C ILE A 54 8.35 -0.11 2.65
N LYS A 55 8.77 -0.09 3.92
CA LYS A 55 8.04 -0.68 5.05
C LYS A 55 6.68 0.01 5.24
N VAL A 56 5.66 -0.73 5.70
CA VAL A 56 4.33 -0.13 5.98
C VAL A 56 4.40 0.95 7.07
N ARG A 57 5.32 0.83 8.03
CA ARG A 57 5.54 1.85 9.07
C ARG A 57 6.06 3.18 8.53
N GLN A 58 6.69 3.20 7.36
CA GLN A 58 7.04 4.44 6.68
C GLN A 58 5.78 5.03 6.04
N PRO A 59 5.26 6.16 6.52
CA PRO A 59 4.11 6.79 5.89
C PRO A 59 4.48 7.28 4.49
N LEU A 60 3.51 7.25 3.57
CA LEU A 60 3.62 7.85 2.25
C LEU A 60 2.54 8.92 2.09
N GLN A 61 2.80 9.88 1.24
CA GLN A 61 1.93 11.04 1.12
C GLN A 61 0.61 10.69 0.45
N LYS A 62 0.66 10.05 -0.72
CA LYS A 62 -0.51 10.00 -1.58
C LYS A 62 -0.63 8.72 -2.38
N VAL A 63 -1.87 8.31 -2.62
CA VAL A 63 -2.23 7.34 -3.64
C VAL A 63 -3.29 7.93 -4.56
N LEU A 64 -3.16 7.72 -5.86
CA LEU A 64 -4.16 8.07 -6.85
C LEU A 64 -4.95 6.82 -7.23
N ILE A 65 -6.27 6.96 -7.27
CA ILE A 65 -7.19 5.89 -7.69
C ILE A 65 -8.02 6.40 -8.86
N PRO A 66 -7.77 5.91 -10.08
CA PRO A 66 -8.64 6.16 -11.22
C PRO A 66 -10.02 5.60 -10.96
N VAL A 67 -11.04 6.42 -11.15
CA VAL A 67 -12.45 6.04 -10.99
C VAL A 67 -13.20 6.24 -12.30
N GLN A 68 -13.95 5.22 -12.71
CA GLN A 68 -14.71 5.24 -13.96
C GLN A 68 -15.97 6.12 -13.87
N ASN A 69 -16.53 6.25 -12.67
CA ASN A 69 -17.77 7.00 -12.44
C ASN A 69 -17.89 7.47 -10.98
N THR A 70 -18.84 8.37 -10.76
CA THR A 70 -19.13 8.94 -9.44
C THR A 70 -19.57 7.87 -8.42
N GLN A 71 -20.24 6.81 -8.86
CA GLN A 71 -20.70 5.73 -7.97
C GLN A 71 -19.50 4.98 -7.37
N MET A 72 -18.51 4.60 -8.21
CA MET A 72 -17.28 3.95 -7.76
C MET A 72 -16.53 4.86 -6.75
N MET A 73 -16.40 6.15 -7.05
CA MET A 73 -15.79 7.13 -6.15
C MET A 73 -16.51 7.15 -4.80
N GLN A 74 -17.85 7.20 -4.78
CA GLN A 74 -18.64 7.21 -3.55
C GLN A 74 -18.52 5.90 -2.75
N GLN A 75 -18.35 4.76 -3.40
CA GLN A 75 -18.13 3.49 -2.70
C GLN A 75 -16.75 3.45 -2.04
N ILE A 76 -15.70 3.90 -2.74
CA ILE A 76 -14.34 3.93 -2.20
C ILE A 76 -14.22 4.97 -1.08
N SER A 77 -14.85 6.14 -1.21
CA SER A 77 -14.79 7.19 -0.17
C SER A 77 -15.35 6.74 1.18
N LYS A 78 -16.32 5.80 1.21
CA LYS A 78 -16.86 5.24 2.46
C LYS A 78 -15.89 4.35 3.22
N ILE A 79 -14.87 3.83 2.53
CA ILE A 79 -13.86 2.92 3.09
C ILE A 79 -12.45 3.57 3.08
N GLU A 80 -12.36 4.84 2.72
CA GLU A 80 -11.10 5.57 2.57
C GLU A 80 -10.24 5.51 3.83
N GLU A 81 -10.82 5.81 4.99
CA GLU A 81 -10.09 5.79 6.26
C GLU A 81 -9.58 4.39 6.64
N LEU A 82 -10.32 3.34 6.30
CA LEU A 82 -9.86 1.96 6.50
C LEU A 82 -8.61 1.68 5.65
N ILE A 83 -8.65 2.05 4.37
CA ILE A 83 -7.52 1.87 3.47
C ILE A 83 -6.32 2.69 3.95
N LYS A 84 -6.50 3.98 4.25
CA LYS A 84 -5.42 4.88 4.69
C LYS A 84 -4.70 4.34 5.94
N ASN A 85 -5.48 3.88 6.92
CA ASN A 85 -4.93 3.31 8.15
C ASN A 85 -4.20 1.98 7.93
N GLU A 86 -4.76 1.09 7.10
CA GLU A 86 -4.16 -0.21 6.82
C GLU A 86 -2.81 -0.10 6.09
N VAL A 87 -2.73 0.81 5.12
CA VAL A 87 -1.54 0.93 4.28
C VAL A 87 -0.64 2.12 4.63
N ASN A 88 -0.99 2.88 5.69
CA ASN A 88 -0.26 4.05 6.20
C ASN A 88 0.02 5.11 5.12
N ILE A 89 -1.07 5.64 4.54
CA ILE A 89 -1.07 6.70 3.54
C ILE A 89 -1.86 7.89 4.08
N LYS A 90 -1.39 9.11 3.79
CA LYS A 90 -2.02 10.35 4.28
C LYS A 90 -3.26 10.73 3.47
N GLU A 91 -3.22 10.53 2.14
CA GLU A 91 -4.24 11.03 1.23
C GLU A 91 -4.56 10.04 0.12
N ILE A 92 -5.86 9.92 -0.20
CA ILE A 92 -6.34 9.24 -1.41
C ILE A 92 -6.94 10.31 -2.31
N GLU A 93 -6.46 10.40 -3.54
CA GLU A 93 -7.00 11.28 -4.56
C GLU A 93 -7.67 10.45 -5.66
N TYR A 94 -8.88 10.85 -6.02
CA TYR A 94 -9.65 10.22 -7.09
C TYR A 94 -9.41 10.98 -8.38
N ILE A 95 -9.06 10.25 -9.44
CA ILE A 95 -8.87 10.82 -10.76
C ILE A 95 -9.87 10.20 -11.73
N THR A 96 -10.50 11.03 -12.55
CA THR A 96 -11.31 10.57 -13.68
C THR A 96 -10.40 10.23 -14.85
N GLU A 97 -10.77 9.23 -15.65
CA GLU A 97 -10.03 8.85 -16.85
C GLU A 97 -9.81 10.08 -17.74
N GLY A 98 -8.54 10.33 -18.09
CA GLY A 98 -8.14 11.48 -18.91
C GLY A 98 -7.06 12.37 -18.31
N ASN A 99 -6.78 12.30 -17.02
CA ASN A 99 -5.78 13.14 -16.36
C ASN A 99 -4.36 12.55 -16.34
N GLY A 100 -3.86 11.96 -17.44
CA GLY A 100 -2.45 11.87 -17.77
C GLY A 100 -1.44 11.25 -16.77
N PHE A 101 -1.88 10.75 -15.60
CA PHE A 101 -0.99 10.21 -14.56
C PHE A 101 -0.54 8.75 -14.78
N ILE A 102 -1.21 8.05 -15.68
CA ILE A 102 -0.79 6.71 -16.09
C ILE A 102 -0.38 6.82 -17.55
N SER A 103 0.92 6.93 -17.79
CA SER A 103 1.44 6.75 -19.13
C SER A 103 1.39 5.26 -19.44
N LYS A 104 0.60 4.90 -20.46
CA LYS A 104 0.56 3.53 -20.96
C LYS A 104 1.44 3.46 -22.19
N LYS A 105 2.27 2.41 -22.25
CA LYS A 105 2.97 2.02 -23.47
C LYS A 105 2.32 0.80 -24.06
N ILE A 106 2.26 0.78 -25.38
CA ILE A 106 1.72 -0.33 -26.13
C ILE A 106 2.81 -0.97 -26.99
N LYS A 107 2.82 -2.29 -27.04
CA LYS A 107 3.74 -3.07 -27.88
C LYS A 107 2.94 -4.06 -28.70
N PRO A 108 3.38 -4.38 -29.90
CA PRO A 108 2.76 -5.46 -30.69
C PRO A 108 3.05 -6.81 -30.06
N ASN A 109 2.04 -7.68 -29.97
CA ASN A 109 2.24 -9.08 -29.68
C ASN A 109 2.74 -9.77 -30.94
N TYR A 110 4.07 -9.96 -31.03
CA TYR A 110 4.70 -10.53 -32.23
C TYR A 110 4.26 -11.97 -32.53
N ILE A 111 3.85 -12.73 -31.53
CA ILE A 111 3.37 -14.11 -31.71
C ILE A 111 1.99 -14.11 -32.37
N ALA A 112 1.08 -13.24 -31.91
CA ALA A 112 -0.26 -13.13 -32.45
C ALA A 112 -0.26 -12.47 -33.84
N LEU A 113 0.46 -11.36 -34.02
CA LEU A 113 0.48 -10.58 -35.25
C LEU A 113 1.35 -11.17 -36.34
N GLY A 114 2.43 -11.93 -36.01
CA GLY A 114 3.39 -12.41 -36.99
C GLY A 114 2.78 -13.31 -38.07
N LYS A 115 1.84 -14.17 -37.67
CA LYS A 115 1.11 -15.04 -38.62
C LYS A 115 0.12 -14.27 -39.50
N LYS A 116 -0.47 -13.19 -38.97
CA LYS A 116 -1.49 -12.38 -39.66
C LYS A 116 -0.88 -11.38 -40.65
N LEU A 117 0.26 -10.78 -40.31
CA LEU A 117 0.78 -9.63 -41.02
C LEU A 117 1.99 -9.91 -41.93
N GLY A 118 2.78 -10.95 -41.65
CA GLY A 118 3.93 -11.31 -42.47
C GLY A 118 4.88 -10.11 -42.75
N ALA A 119 5.08 -9.77 -44.02
CA ALA A 119 5.93 -8.66 -44.43
C ALA A 119 5.42 -7.26 -43.95
N LYS A 120 4.15 -7.12 -43.61
CA LYS A 120 3.56 -5.89 -43.07
C LYS A 120 3.83 -5.66 -41.59
N MET A 121 4.48 -6.60 -40.89
CA MET A 121 4.76 -6.51 -39.45
C MET A 121 5.56 -5.26 -39.08
N LYS A 122 6.56 -4.92 -39.88
CA LYS A 122 7.46 -3.79 -39.60
C LYS A 122 6.72 -2.42 -39.60
N PRO A 123 5.94 -2.05 -40.63
CA PRO A 123 5.18 -0.80 -40.61
C PRO A 123 4.06 -0.79 -39.57
N VAL A 124 3.42 -1.93 -39.28
CA VAL A 124 2.40 -2.03 -38.23
C VAL A 124 3.02 -1.85 -36.85
N SER A 125 4.15 -2.47 -36.58
CA SER A 125 4.87 -2.31 -35.30
C SER A 125 5.29 -0.85 -35.05
N ALA A 126 5.74 -0.16 -36.09
CA ALA A 126 6.07 1.27 -35.99
C ALA A 126 4.83 2.14 -35.70
N ALA A 127 3.70 1.82 -36.32
CA ALA A 127 2.45 2.53 -36.07
C ALA A 127 1.92 2.28 -34.64
N ILE A 128 1.97 1.04 -34.14
CA ILE A 128 1.58 0.72 -32.76
C ILE A 128 2.48 1.45 -31.77
N ALA A 129 3.78 1.53 -32.01
CA ALA A 129 4.71 2.25 -31.14
C ALA A 129 4.48 3.77 -31.10
N ALA A 130 3.77 4.31 -32.07
CA ALA A 130 3.41 5.73 -32.19
C ALA A 130 2.00 6.04 -31.63
N PHE A 131 1.30 5.07 -31.03
CA PHE A 131 -0.01 5.29 -30.45
C PHE A 131 0.02 6.37 -29.36
N THR A 132 -0.98 7.23 -29.40
CA THR A 132 -1.25 8.19 -28.33
C THR A 132 -1.93 7.49 -27.15
N GLN A 133 -2.03 8.17 -26.01
CA GLN A 133 -2.78 7.64 -24.85
C GLN A 133 -4.27 7.42 -25.19
N GLU A 134 -4.83 8.26 -26.05
CA GLU A 134 -6.21 8.15 -26.53
C GLU A 134 -6.41 6.90 -27.39
N ASP A 135 -5.46 6.61 -28.31
CA ASP A 135 -5.50 5.38 -29.13
C ASP A 135 -5.41 4.12 -28.26
N ILE A 136 -4.56 4.16 -27.22
CA ILE A 136 -4.40 3.04 -26.27
C ILE A 136 -5.69 2.85 -25.46
N ASN A 137 -6.31 3.92 -24.99
CA ASN A 137 -7.58 3.83 -24.28
C ASN A 137 -8.71 3.30 -25.19
N THR A 138 -8.73 3.70 -26.45
CA THR A 138 -9.71 3.22 -27.43
C THR A 138 -9.62 1.71 -27.60
N ILE A 139 -8.42 1.16 -27.85
CA ILE A 139 -8.26 -0.30 -28.03
C ILE A 139 -8.54 -1.07 -26.73
N GLU A 140 -8.27 -0.50 -25.57
CA GLU A 140 -8.62 -1.12 -24.27
C GLU A 140 -10.13 -1.19 -24.05
N THR A 141 -10.84 -0.11 -24.40
CA THR A 141 -12.29 0.03 -24.12
C THR A 141 -13.14 -0.70 -25.18
N GLU A 142 -12.78 -0.53 -26.45
CA GLU A 142 -13.54 -1.08 -27.58
C GLU A 142 -13.08 -2.49 -27.98
N GLY A 143 -11.88 -2.91 -27.51
CA GLY A 143 -11.28 -4.19 -27.87
C GLY A 143 -10.75 -4.27 -29.30
N LEU A 144 -10.94 -3.20 -30.09
CA LEU A 144 -10.61 -3.11 -31.52
C LEU A 144 -10.08 -1.71 -31.86
N PHE A 145 -9.07 -1.67 -32.76
CA PHE A 145 -8.54 -0.41 -33.31
C PHE A 145 -8.20 -0.59 -34.78
N THR A 146 -8.56 0.39 -35.60
CA THR A 146 -8.32 0.34 -37.07
C THR A 146 -7.12 1.22 -37.44
N LEU A 147 -6.02 0.60 -37.84
CA LEU A 147 -4.85 1.27 -38.42
C LEU A 147 -5.04 1.47 -39.93
N ASN A 148 -4.61 2.62 -40.45
CA ASN A 148 -4.51 2.86 -41.87
C ASN A 148 -3.02 2.95 -42.26
N ILE A 149 -2.51 1.94 -42.96
CA ILE A 149 -1.12 1.88 -43.39
C ILE A 149 -1.07 1.75 -44.90
N ASN A 150 -0.48 2.75 -45.55
CA ASN A 150 -0.36 2.82 -47.03
C ASN A 150 -1.70 2.66 -47.78
N GLY A 151 -2.79 3.17 -47.19
CA GLY A 151 -4.14 3.10 -47.80
C GLY A 151 -4.90 1.79 -47.50
N GLU A 152 -4.30 0.88 -46.77
CA GLU A 152 -4.93 -0.38 -46.33
C GLU A 152 -5.36 -0.31 -44.86
N LYS A 153 -6.60 -0.71 -44.59
CA LYS A 153 -7.14 -0.79 -43.23
C LYS A 153 -6.73 -2.12 -42.59
N ILE A 154 -6.08 -2.04 -41.44
CA ILE A 154 -5.68 -3.19 -40.65
C ILE A 154 -6.37 -3.07 -39.28
N GLU A 155 -7.20 -4.05 -38.95
CA GLU A 155 -7.85 -4.13 -37.65
C GLU A 155 -6.92 -4.84 -36.66
N LEU A 156 -6.70 -4.17 -35.54
CA LEU A 156 -5.99 -4.69 -34.37
C LEU A 156 -6.97 -5.01 -33.26
N THR A 157 -6.83 -6.18 -32.66
CA THR A 157 -7.61 -6.58 -31.48
C THR A 157 -6.76 -6.51 -30.22
N LEU A 158 -7.39 -6.37 -29.05
CA LEU A 158 -6.71 -6.28 -27.75
C LEU A 158 -5.71 -7.44 -27.50
N PRO A 159 -5.98 -8.72 -27.83
CA PRO A 159 -5.01 -9.81 -27.69
C PRO A 159 -3.75 -9.69 -28.60
N GLU A 160 -3.82 -8.86 -29.64
CA GLU A 160 -2.73 -8.65 -30.60
C GLU A 160 -1.74 -7.56 -30.15
N VAL A 161 -2.00 -6.93 -29.02
CA VAL A 161 -1.14 -5.90 -28.41
C VAL A 161 -0.89 -6.19 -26.92
N GLU A 162 0.21 -5.68 -26.41
CA GLU A 162 0.55 -5.72 -25.00
C GLU A 162 0.60 -4.29 -24.46
N ILE A 163 -0.31 -3.97 -23.54
CA ILE A 163 -0.36 -2.66 -22.90
C ILE A 163 0.35 -2.74 -21.56
N GLN A 164 1.33 -1.89 -21.36
CA GLN A 164 2.13 -1.78 -20.14
C GLN A 164 1.99 -0.38 -19.56
N SER A 165 1.71 -0.28 -18.25
CA SER A 165 1.76 1.00 -17.55
C SER A 165 3.22 1.41 -17.35
N GLU A 166 3.55 2.67 -17.66
CA GLU A 166 4.86 3.24 -17.30
C GLU A 166 4.80 3.91 -15.94
N ASP A 167 5.86 3.69 -15.16
CA ASP A 167 6.04 4.41 -13.91
C ASP A 167 6.43 5.87 -14.24
N VAL A 168 5.62 6.85 -13.83
CA VAL A 168 6.00 8.25 -13.80
C VAL A 168 7.04 8.43 -12.69
N PRO A 169 8.10 9.22 -12.88
CA PRO A 169 9.09 9.44 -11.82
C PRO A 169 8.42 9.80 -10.48
N GLY A 170 8.76 9.06 -9.42
CA GLY A 170 8.14 9.18 -8.10
C GLY A 170 6.83 8.41 -7.92
N TRP A 171 6.27 7.82 -8.98
CA TRP A 171 5.02 7.06 -8.92
C TRP A 171 5.21 5.63 -9.42
N ILE A 172 4.57 4.70 -8.75
CA ILE A 172 4.50 3.29 -9.19
C ILE A 172 3.06 2.84 -9.27
N VAL A 173 2.75 2.00 -10.25
CA VAL A 173 1.38 1.62 -10.58
C VAL A 173 1.18 0.11 -10.44
N ALA A 174 0.01 -0.29 -9.96
CA ALA A 174 -0.47 -1.67 -10.01
C ALA A 174 -1.97 -1.69 -10.35
N ASN A 175 -2.40 -2.78 -10.96
CA ASN A 175 -3.80 -3.00 -11.34
C ASN A 175 -4.27 -4.41 -10.97
N LYS A 176 -5.57 -4.55 -10.74
CA LYS A 176 -6.28 -5.82 -10.55
C LYS A 176 -7.71 -5.68 -11.08
N GLY A 177 -7.98 -6.30 -12.23
CA GLY A 177 -9.25 -6.10 -12.92
C GLY A 177 -9.45 -4.63 -13.29
N ILE A 178 -10.56 -4.05 -12.84
CA ILE A 178 -10.90 -2.64 -13.08
C ILE A 178 -10.23 -1.67 -12.10
N LEU A 179 -9.65 -2.20 -11.02
CA LEU A 179 -8.97 -1.38 -10.01
C LEU A 179 -7.54 -1.10 -10.43
N THR A 180 -7.18 0.16 -10.42
CA THR A 180 -5.80 0.63 -10.61
C THR A 180 -5.43 1.54 -9.45
N VAL A 181 -4.21 1.47 -8.98
CA VAL A 181 -3.66 2.37 -7.97
C VAL A 181 -2.30 2.89 -8.43
N ALA A 182 -2.06 4.18 -8.26
CA ALA A 182 -0.75 4.79 -8.44
C ALA A 182 -0.29 5.33 -7.09
N LEU A 183 0.85 4.83 -6.60
CA LEU A 183 1.41 5.15 -5.31
C LEU A 183 2.56 6.15 -5.46
N ASP A 184 2.47 7.28 -4.76
CA ASP A 184 3.59 8.20 -4.61
C ASP A 184 4.61 7.60 -3.64
N VAL A 185 5.82 7.36 -4.12
CA VAL A 185 6.92 6.79 -3.33
C VAL A 185 7.97 7.84 -2.95
N THR A 186 7.67 9.11 -3.21
CA THR A 186 8.54 10.23 -2.83
C THR A 186 8.53 10.41 -1.32
N LEU A 187 9.68 10.36 -0.68
CA LEU A 187 9.82 10.62 0.75
C LEU A 187 10.20 12.09 0.96
N THR A 188 9.43 12.77 1.78
CA THR A 188 9.79 14.09 2.30
C THR A 188 10.46 13.94 3.68
N PRO A 189 11.24 14.94 4.14
CA PRO A 189 11.84 14.91 5.48
C PRO A 189 10.81 14.68 6.60
N GLU A 190 9.61 15.23 6.47
CA GLU A 190 8.53 15.06 7.44
C GLU A 190 8.04 13.60 7.48
N LEU A 191 7.88 12.96 6.31
CA LEU A 191 7.48 11.56 6.22
C LEU A 191 8.59 10.63 6.74
N GLU A 192 9.84 10.94 6.48
CA GLU A 192 10.99 10.21 7.02
C GLU A 192 11.05 10.34 8.54
N ASN A 193 10.86 11.55 9.10
CA ASN A 193 10.83 11.78 10.54
C ASN A 193 9.72 10.98 11.22
N GLU A 194 8.51 10.98 10.66
CA GLU A 194 7.40 10.17 11.18
C GLU A 194 7.71 8.67 11.07
N GLY A 195 8.28 8.24 9.95
CA GLY A 195 8.70 6.85 9.74
C GLY A 195 9.72 6.39 10.78
N ASN A 196 10.71 7.22 11.08
CA ASN A 196 11.71 6.97 12.13
C ASN A 196 11.05 6.87 13.51
N ALA A 197 10.11 7.77 13.83
CA ALA A 197 9.39 7.74 15.10
C ALA A 197 8.58 6.44 15.26
N ARG A 198 7.90 5.98 14.21
CA ARG A 198 7.14 4.72 14.24
C ARG A 198 8.06 3.50 14.35
N GLU A 199 9.22 3.52 13.70
CA GLU A 199 10.19 2.43 13.79
C GLU A 199 10.79 2.36 15.20
N ILE A 200 11.09 3.50 15.85
CA ILE A 200 11.63 3.50 17.22
C ILE A 200 10.60 2.97 18.23
N VAL A 201 9.33 3.34 18.09
CA VAL A 201 8.22 2.77 18.89
C VAL A 201 8.20 1.26 18.74
N ASN A 202 8.27 0.74 17.52
CA ASN A 202 8.28 -0.70 17.28
C ASN A 202 9.48 -1.40 17.92
N ARG A 203 10.69 -0.81 17.85
CA ARG A 203 11.89 -1.36 18.49
C ARG A 203 11.75 -1.39 19.99
N ILE A 204 11.25 -0.33 20.60
CA ILE A 204 11.06 -0.26 22.06
C ILE A 204 9.98 -1.24 22.51
N GLN A 205 8.86 -1.36 21.78
CA GLN A 205 7.82 -2.35 22.10
C GLN A 205 8.36 -3.80 22.02
N LYS A 206 9.25 -4.07 21.06
CA LYS A 206 9.95 -5.36 21.00
C LYS A 206 10.82 -5.57 22.25
N ILE A 207 11.61 -4.57 22.65
CA ILE A 207 12.45 -4.66 23.87
C ILE A 207 11.58 -4.89 25.11
N ARG A 208 10.44 -4.19 25.24
CA ARG A 208 9.48 -4.41 26.35
C ARG A 208 9.02 -5.86 26.40
N LYS A 209 8.64 -6.41 25.25
CA LYS A 209 8.21 -7.81 25.13
C LYS A 209 9.33 -8.79 25.49
N ASP A 210 10.53 -8.57 24.98
CA ASP A 210 11.69 -9.44 25.19
C ASP A 210 12.14 -9.41 26.68
N ASN A 211 11.94 -8.29 27.37
CA ASN A 211 12.20 -8.12 28.79
C ASN A 211 11.03 -8.62 29.69
N GLY A 212 9.94 -9.12 29.13
CA GLY A 212 8.79 -9.62 29.87
C GLY A 212 7.99 -8.54 30.61
N TYR A 213 7.99 -7.30 30.12
CA TYR A 213 7.21 -6.22 30.71
C TYR A 213 5.71 -6.39 30.42
N GLU A 214 4.87 -6.05 31.41
CA GLU A 214 3.43 -6.02 31.23
C GLU A 214 2.99 -4.84 30.33
N LEU A 215 1.82 -4.96 29.73
CA LEU A 215 1.29 -3.94 28.82
C LEU A 215 1.15 -2.55 29.49
N THR A 216 0.85 -2.55 30.78
CA THR A 216 0.63 -1.33 31.60
C THR A 216 1.89 -0.78 32.25
N ASP A 217 3.02 -1.49 32.17
CA ASP A 217 4.27 -1.05 32.78
C ASP A 217 4.76 0.25 32.17
N ARG A 218 5.10 1.22 33.01
CA ARG A 218 5.79 2.42 32.55
C ARG A 218 7.30 2.18 32.49
N ILE A 219 7.95 2.86 31.57
CA ILE A 219 9.37 2.68 31.30
C ILE A 219 10.14 4.01 31.32
N LEU A 220 11.44 3.89 31.55
CA LEU A 220 12.42 4.95 31.34
C LEU A 220 13.28 4.56 30.14
N VAL A 221 13.49 5.51 29.26
CA VAL A 221 14.21 5.28 28.00
C VAL A 221 15.37 6.26 27.90
N LYS A 222 16.57 5.73 27.68
CA LYS A 222 17.79 6.49 27.42
C LYS A 222 18.30 6.17 26.04
N LEU A 223 18.68 7.19 25.27
CA LEU A 223 19.14 7.12 23.89
C LEU A 223 20.55 7.69 23.79
N SER A 224 21.45 6.99 23.09
CA SER A 224 22.74 7.59 22.75
C SER A 224 22.56 8.74 21.76
N GLU A 225 23.38 9.78 21.88
CA GLU A 225 23.32 10.89 20.92
C GLU A 225 23.50 10.41 19.49
N ASN A 226 22.58 10.84 18.62
CA ASN A 226 22.59 10.54 17.19
C ASN A 226 21.98 11.71 16.44
N THR A 227 22.81 12.41 15.64
CA THR A 227 22.39 13.62 14.93
C THR A 227 21.33 13.34 13.86
N ALA A 228 21.38 12.18 13.21
CA ALA A 228 20.44 11.81 12.14
C ALA A 228 19.02 11.53 12.66
N LEU A 229 18.90 10.99 13.89
CA LEU A 229 17.60 10.66 14.48
C LEU A 229 17.09 11.74 15.45
N LYS A 230 17.94 12.71 15.85
CA LYS A 230 17.59 13.69 16.88
C LYS A 230 16.38 14.54 16.49
N ALA A 231 16.32 14.99 15.24
CA ALA A 231 15.18 15.77 14.74
C ALA A 231 13.87 14.97 14.83
N SER A 232 13.85 13.74 14.27
CA SER A 232 12.69 12.85 14.28
C SER A 232 12.18 12.56 15.68
N ILE A 233 13.08 12.21 16.60
CA ILE A 233 12.73 11.82 17.97
C ILE A 233 12.27 13.03 18.78
N THR A 234 12.85 14.21 18.57
CA THR A 234 12.45 15.43 19.26
C THR A 234 11.08 15.91 18.80
N GLU A 235 10.84 15.93 17.50
CA GLU A 235 9.57 16.35 16.90
C GLU A 235 8.41 15.43 17.33
N TYR A 236 8.65 14.11 17.34
CA TYR A 236 7.65 13.10 17.68
C TYR A 236 7.72 12.60 19.12
N ASN A 237 8.41 13.31 20.03
CA ASN A 237 8.63 12.85 21.41
C ASN A 237 7.32 12.50 22.14
N THR A 238 6.32 13.37 22.06
CA THR A 238 5.02 13.15 22.73
C THR A 238 4.34 11.90 22.21
N TYR A 239 4.35 11.69 20.89
CA TYR A 239 3.80 10.50 20.26
C TYR A 239 4.55 9.24 20.70
N ILE A 240 5.87 9.25 20.62
CA ILE A 240 6.69 8.10 21.00
C ILE A 240 6.46 7.73 22.47
N CYS A 241 6.51 8.71 23.39
CA CYS A 241 6.29 8.50 24.80
C CYS A 241 4.92 7.91 25.13
N ALA A 242 3.87 8.39 24.44
CA ALA A 242 2.50 7.88 24.61
C ALA A 242 2.41 6.40 24.18
N GLU A 243 2.96 6.05 23.02
CA GLU A 243 2.90 4.70 22.45
C GLU A 243 3.70 3.65 23.27
N ILE A 244 4.78 4.07 23.91
CA ILE A 244 5.64 3.16 24.68
C ILE A 244 5.43 3.22 26.20
N LEU A 245 4.53 4.07 26.67
CA LEU A 245 4.29 4.34 28.10
C LEU A 245 5.55 4.83 28.83
N ALA A 246 6.33 5.72 28.21
CA ALA A 246 7.44 6.42 28.82
C ALA A 246 7.03 7.83 29.25
N ASP A 247 7.67 8.35 30.28
CA ASP A 247 7.45 9.73 30.72
C ASP A 247 8.28 10.71 29.88
N ASN A 248 9.48 10.30 29.47
CA ASN A 248 10.40 11.08 28.66
C ASN A 248 11.44 10.18 27.98
N LEU A 249 12.09 10.71 26.95
CA LEU A 249 13.27 10.14 26.29
C LEU A 249 14.49 10.99 26.67
N GLU A 250 15.48 10.37 27.32
CA GLU A 250 16.69 11.04 27.76
C GLU A 250 17.84 10.76 26.78
N TRP A 251 18.47 11.82 26.27
CA TRP A 251 19.66 11.73 25.44
C TRP A 251 20.92 11.73 26.30
N LEU A 252 21.82 10.79 26.04
CA LEU A 252 23.10 10.68 26.73
C LEU A 252 24.24 10.58 25.71
N PRO A 253 25.41 11.15 25.99
CA PRO A 253 26.57 11.04 25.11
C PRO A 253 27.00 9.59 24.86
N ASP A 254 26.91 8.74 25.91
CA ASP A 254 27.20 7.30 25.82
C ASP A 254 26.31 6.51 26.78
N ILE A 255 26.03 5.25 26.43
CA ILE A 255 25.25 4.31 27.25
C ILE A 255 26.03 3.01 27.41
N THR A 256 26.48 2.74 28.63
CA THR A 256 27.35 1.58 28.93
C THR A 256 26.64 0.23 28.82
N ASN A 257 25.34 0.14 29.17
CA ASN A 257 24.59 -1.11 29.23
C ASN A 257 23.37 -1.08 28.26
N GLY A 258 23.51 -0.36 27.15
CA GLY A 258 22.46 -0.25 26.14
C GLY A 258 22.48 -1.41 25.16
N ILE A 259 21.36 -1.57 24.46
CA ILE A 259 21.18 -2.49 23.34
C ILE A 259 21.33 -1.69 22.05
N ASP A 260 22.08 -2.20 21.09
CA ASP A 260 22.14 -1.60 19.76
C ASP A 260 20.90 -1.99 18.96
N ILE A 261 20.20 -0.99 18.43
CA ILE A 261 19.05 -1.14 17.55
C ILE A 261 19.33 -0.44 16.23
N GLU A 262 18.62 -0.86 15.20
CA GLU A 262 18.72 -0.29 13.87
C GLU A 262 17.37 0.34 13.49
N ILE A 263 17.40 1.62 13.14
CA ILE A 263 16.26 2.42 12.68
C ILE A 263 16.57 2.84 11.24
N ASN A 264 15.94 2.20 10.25
CA ASN A 264 16.14 2.53 8.84
C ASN A 264 17.62 2.73 8.47
N ASP A 265 18.43 1.70 8.71
CA ASP A 265 19.89 1.65 8.48
C ASP A 265 20.74 2.60 9.37
N ILE A 266 20.11 3.27 10.35
CA ILE A 266 20.81 4.10 11.34
C ILE A 266 20.93 3.33 12.64
N SER A 267 22.14 3.11 13.10
CA SER A 267 22.39 2.44 14.40
C SER A 267 22.18 3.41 15.56
N LEU A 268 21.48 2.96 16.59
CA LEU A 268 21.20 3.72 17.80
C LEU A 268 21.35 2.80 19.02
N LYS A 269 22.09 3.23 20.06
CA LYS A 269 22.15 2.51 21.32
C LYS A 269 21.05 3.00 22.26
N ILE A 270 20.31 2.07 22.85
CA ILE A 270 19.15 2.36 23.71
C ILE A 270 19.19 1.54 25.00
N LEU A 271 18.78 2.15 26.10
CA LEU A 271 18.56 1.46 27.36
C LEU A 271 17.09 1.67 27.77
N VAL A 272 16.37 0.57 27.95
CA VAL A 272 14.97 0.58 28.39
C VAL A 272 14.88 -0.12 29.73
N THR A 273 14.39 0.58 30.74
CA THR A 273 14.20 0.06 32.08
C THR A 273 12.78 0.26 32.57
N LYS A 274 12.27 -0.69 33.38
CA LYS A 274 10.96 -0.54 34.01
C LYS A 274 11.04 0.55 35.07
N LYS A 275 10.05 1.46 35.09
CA LYS A 275 9.89 2.44 36.15
C LYS A 275 9.31 1.72 37.38
N VAL A 276 10.04 1.77 38.48
CA VAL A 276 9.63 1.18 39.78
C VAL A 276 8.71 2.17 40.51
#